data_fcc2748b0c3359860f800c9e7a674c0b
#
_entry.id   fcc2748b0c3359860f800c9e7a674c0b
#
_cell.length_a   1.000
_cell.length_b   1.000
_cell.length_c   1.000
_cell.angle_alpha   90.00
_cell.angle_beta   90.00
_cell.angle_gamma   90.00
#
_symmetry.space_group_name_H-M   'P 1'
#
loop_
_entity.id
_entity.type
_entity.pdbx_description
1 polymer ?
#
loop_
_entity_poly.entity_id
_entity_poly.type
_entity_poly.pdbx_seq_one_letter_code
_entity_poly.pdbx_strand_id
1 'polypeptide(L)'
;MTPTYLEAIPLNYRKYGDTGPDLIVLHGLFGSGKNWRSFARSIVNDFQIWMPDARNHGESPHAETMSYKEMAEDVVCFLDNNGLERIMLLGHSMGGKTAMQVALRFPERVSCLIVVDIAPVQYEHFQKNLKLIRAMQELGLPKKMTRAEVEKSLPRRLMKSIFFLL
;
A
#
# COMPACT_ATOMS: atom_id res chain seq x y z
N MET A 1 -0.69 15.13 24.38
CA MET A 1 0.69 14.86 23.92
C MET A 1 0.60 14.13 22.61
N THR A 2 1.09 14.69 21.53
CA THR A 2 1.15 14.02 20.22
C THR A 2 2.13 12.86 20.34
N PRO A 3 1.76 11.62 19.99
CA PRO A 3 2.68 10.50 20.02
C PRO A 3 3.87 10.82 19.09
N THR A 4 5.08 10.69 19.60
CA THR A 4 6.28 10.89 18.79
C THR A 4 6.58 9.57 18.07
N TYR A 5 6.20 9.47 16.80
CA TYR A 5 6.58 8.35 15.93
C TYR A 5 7.99 8.63 15.40
N LEU A 6 9.01 8.14 16.11
CA LEU A 6 10.43 8.47 15.88
C LEU A 6 10.95 8.09 14.48
N GLU A 7 10.25 7.20 13.77
CA GLU A 7 10.67 6.66 12.47
C GLU A 7 9.59 6.76 11.39
N ALA A 8 8.45 7.41 11.66
CA ALA A 8 7.40 7.58 10.67
C ALA A 8 7.83 8.57 9.59
N ILE A 9 7.53 8.23 8.34
CA ILE A 9 7.80 9.08 7.18
C ILE A 9 6.52 9.71 6.64
N PRO A 10 6.59 10.91 6.02
CA PRO A 10 5.44 11.51 5.37
C PRO A 10 5.06 10.71 4.12
N LEU A 11 3.83 10.19 4.08
CA LEU A 11 3.34 9.45 2.92
C LEU A 11 2.78 10.40 1.86
N ASN A 12 3.18 10.18 0.61
CA ASN A 12 2.48 10.78 -0.52
C ASN A 12 1.14 10.08 -0.73
N TYR A 13 0.12 10.81 -1.19
CA TYR A 13 -1.22 10.25 -1.33
C TYR A 13 -2.04 10.88 -2.46
N ARG A 14 -3.13 10.22 -2.81
CA ARG A 14 -4.19 10.74 -3.67
C ARG A 14 -5.50 10.72 -2.91
N LYS A 15 -6.27 11.78 -3.07
CA LYS A 15 -7.62 11.88 -2.49
C LYS A 15 -8.67 11.91 -3.60
N TYR A 16 -9.80 11.26 -3.36
CA TYR A 16 -11.01 11.30 -4.19
C TYR A 16 -12.21 11.46 -3.29
N GLY A 17 -13.16 12.30 -3.72
CA GLY A 17 -14.37 12.62 -2.94
C GLY A 17 -14.11 13.64 -1.84
N ASP A 18 -15.15 14.40 -1.54
CA ASP A 18 -15.13 15.50 -0.57
C ASP A 18 -16.21 15.36 0.50
N THR A 19 -17.03 14.32 0.41
CA THR A 19 -18.17 14.06 1.32
C THR A 19 -18.17 12.59 1.75
N GLY A 20 -18.88 12.31 2.86
CA GLY A 20 -18.97 10.97 3.42
C GLY A 20 -17.83 10.60 4.37
N PRO A 21 -17.86 9.37 4.90
CA PRO A 21 -16.82 8.88 5.82
C PRO A 21 -15.47 8.72 5.13
N ASP A 22 -14.40 8.88 5.92
CA ASP A 22 -13.02 8.70 5.45
C ASP A 22 -12.68 7.22 5.29
N LEU A 23 -12.28 6.84 4.09
CA LEU A 23 -11.80 5.51 3.72
C LEU A 23 -10.34 5.58 3.30
N ILE A 24 -9.46 4.96 4.07
CA ILE A 24 -8.06 4.81 3.72
C ILE A 24 -7.88 3.48 2.97
N VAL A 25 -7.20 3.52 1.81
CA VAL A 25 -6.96 2.34 0.96
C VAL A 25 -5.46 2.11 0.82
N LEU A 26 -4.97 0.99 1.38
CA LEU A 26 -3.57 0.60 1.36
C LEU A 26 -3.33 -0.47 0.28
N HIS A 27 -2.39 -0.18 -0.62
CA HIS A 27 -2.02 -1.05 -1.75
C HIS A 27 -1.12 -2.22 -1.34
N GLY A 28 -0.98 -3.20 -2.23
CA GLY A 28 -0.09 -4.34 -2.09
C GLY A 28 1.37 -4.04 -2.46
N LEU A 29 2.25 -5.03 -2.26
CA LEU A 29 3.66 -4.96 -2.63
C LEU A 29 3.82 -4.64 -4.13
N PHE A 30 4.78 -3.80 -4.47
CA PHE A 30 5.04 -3.24 -5.80
C PHE A 30 3.92 -2.37 -6.39
N GLY A 31 2.84 -2.15 -5.65
CA GLY A 31 1.75 -1.27 -6.03
C GLY A 31 1.98 0.19 -5.64
N SER A 32 0.94 0.97 -5.81
CA SER A 32 0.81 2.35 -5.32
C SER A 32 -0.67 2.71 -5.20
N GLY A 33 -0.98 3.87 -4.65
CA GLY A 33 -2.35 4.38 -4.61
C GLY A 33 -3.01 4.44 -6.00
N LYS A 34 -2.23 4.58 -7.08
CA LYS A 34 -2.72 4.60 -8.46
C LYS A 34 -3.50 3.33 -8.86
N ASN A 35 -3.17 2.19 -8.28
CA ASN A 35 -3.83 0.91 -8.57
C ASN A 35 -5.31 0.93 -8.17
N TRP A 36 -5.68 1.75 -7.21
CA TRP A 36 -7.04 1.85 -6.68
C TRP A 36 -7.91 2.93 -7.31
N ARG A 37 -7.39 3.64 -8.32
CA ARG A 37 -8.07 4.77 -8.97
C ARG A 37 -9.46 4.42 -9.51
N SER A 38 -9.63 3.28 -10.15
CA SER A 38 -10.93 2.86 -10.71
C SER A 38 -11.93 2.56 -9.60
N PHE A 39 -11.50 1.88 -8.54
CA PHE A 39 -12.30 1.64 -7.35
C PHE A 39 -12.71 2.94 -6.67
N ALA A 40 -11.77 3.85 -6.42
CA ALA A 40 -12.07 5.14 -5.81
C ALA A 40 -13.12 5.92 -6.62
N ARG A 41 -13.01 5.93 -7.94
CA ARG A 41 -13.99 6.59 -8.81
C ARG A 41 -15.39 5.98 -8.74
N SER A 42 -15.51 4.68 -8.48
CA SER A 42 -16.82 4.02 -8.41
C SER A 42 -17.60 4.31 -7.12
N ILE A 43 -16.91 4.79 -6.07
CA ILE A 43 -17.51 5.08 -4.76
C ILE A 43 -17.30 6.53 -4.30
N VAL A 44 -16.83 7.40 -5.18
CA VAL A 44 -16.44 8.79 -4.88
C VAL A 44 -17.58 9.66 -4.35
N ASN A 45 -18.83 9.29 -4.63
CA ASN A 45 -20.02 10.01 -4.16
C ASN A 45 -20.40 9.67 -2.71
N ASP A 46 -19.90 8.54 -2.19
CA ASP A 46 -20.29 8.00 -0.88
C ASP A 46 -19.18 8.13 0.16
N PHE A 47 -17.92 8.30 -0.27
CA PHE A 47 -16.73 8.29 0.60
C PHE A 47 -15.72 9.36 0.24
N GLN A 48 -14.98 9.83 1.22
CA GLN A 48 -13.69 10.49 1.04
C GLN A 48 -12.59 9.42 1.03
N ILE A 49 -12.00 9.15 -0.13
CA ILE A 49 -11.05 8.04 -0.31
C ILE A 49 -9.64 8.58 -0.34
N TRP A 50 -8.81 8.11 0.60
CA TRP A 50 -7.41 8.47 0.74
C TRP A 50 -6.56 7.27 0.37
N MET A 51 -5.67 7.42 -0.59
CA MET A 51 -4.84 6.35 -1.14
C MET A 51 -3.37 6.70 -0.99
N PRO A 52 -2.78 6.53 0.21
CA PRO A 52 -1.36 6.75 0.42
C PRO A 52 -0.52 5.69 -0.31
N ASP A 53 0.63 6.12 -0.81
CA ASP A 53 1.71 5.24 -1.23
C ASP A 53 2.49 4.81 0.02
N ALA A 54 2.71 3.53 0.24
CA ALA A 54 3.49 3.04 1.38
C ALA A 54 4.96 3.48 1.27
N ARG A 55 5.73 3.48 2.40
CA ARG A 55 7.18 3.67 2.34
C ARG A 55 7.82 2.77 1.29
N ASN A 56 8.83 3.24 0.61
CA ASN A 56 9.53 2.56 -0.48
C ASN A 56 8.67 2.27 -1.73
N HIS A 57 7.46 2.85 -1.84
CA HIS A 57 6.56 2.67 -2.97
C HIS A 57 6.08 4.00 -3.55
N GLY A 58 5.71 3.96 -4.83
CA GLY A 58 5.08 5.09 -5.51
C GLY A 58 5.91 6.37 -5.46
N GLU A 59 5.32 7.42 -4.91
CA GLU A 59 5.92 8.76 -4.75
C GLU A 59 6.26 9.07 -3.28
N SER A 60 6.06 8.09 -2.36
CA SER A 60 6.49 8.21 -0.96
C SER A 60 8.01 8.07 -0.81
N PRO A 61 8.60 8.66 0.24
CA PRO A 61 10.03 8.56 0.49
C PRO A 61 10.51 7.12 0.68
N HIS A 62 11.78 6.91 0.35
CA HIS A 62 12.48 5.67 0.65
C HIS A 62 13.05 5.70 2.07
N ALA A 63 12.99 4.57 2.77
CA ALA A 63 13.56 4.33 4.07
C ALA A 63 14.38 3.03 4.05
N GLU A 64 15.38 2.91 4.92
CA GLU A 64 16.24 1.72 4.99
C GLU A 64 15.48 0.49 5.49
N THR A 65 14.49 0.70 6.33
CA THR A 65 13.68 -0.35 6.94
C THR A 65 12.23 -0.31 6.46
N MET A 66 11.59 -1.47 6.45
CA MET A 66 10.21 -1.63 6.00
C MET A 66 9.55 -2.81 6.70
N SER A 67 9.21 -2.64 7.96
CA SER A 67 8.38 -3.58 8.72
C SER A 67 6.91 -3.18 8.70
N TYR A 68 6.01 -4.13 8.97
CA TYR A 68 4.58 -3.82 9.12
C TYR A 68 4.29 -2.89 10.30
N LYS A 69 5.14 -2.91 11.33
CA LYS A 69 5.06 -2.00 12.47
C LYS A 69 5.33 -0.56 12.03
N GLU A 70 6.41 -0.32 11.32
CA GLU A 70 6.79 0.99 10.81
C GLU A 70 5.77 1.51 9.80
N MET A 71 5.30 0.66 8.89
CA MET A 71 4.23 1.02 7.95
C MET A 71 2.93 1.41 8.66
N ALA A 72 2.59 0.76 9.79
CA ALA A 72 1.44 1.14 10.59
C ALA A 72 1.63 2.49 11.28
N GLU A 73 2.83 2.78 11.76
CA GLU A 73 3.19 4.09 12.35
C GLU A 73 3.15 5.21 11.29
N ASP A 74 3.60 4.94 10.05
CA ASP A 74 3.43 5.87 8.93
C ASP A 74 1.96 6.20 8.67
N VAL A 75 1.10 5.17 8.66
CA VAL A 75 -0.34 5.36 8.43
C VAL A 75 -0.93 6.23 9.54
N VAL A 76 -0.61 5.97 10.81
CA VAL A 76 -1.16 6.76 11.92
C VAL A 76 -0.63 8.19 11.90
N CYS A 77 0.65 8.39 11.60
CA CYS A 77 1.23 9.71 11.39
C CYS A 77 0.54 10.46 10.21
N PHE A 78 0.24 9.73 9.13
CA PHE A 78 -0.54 10.26 8.01
C PHE A 78 -1.95 10.70 8.46
N LEU A 79 -2.64 9.91 9.28
CA LEU A 79 -3.96 10.27 9.83
C LEU A 79 -3.87 11.56 10.64
N ASP A 80 -2.88 11.66 11.53
CA ASP A 80 -2.68 12.84 12.40
C ASP A 80 -2.41 14.11 11.58
N ASN A 81 -1.54 14.01 10.57
CA ASN A 81 -1.19 15.13 9.70
C ASN A 81 -2.36 15.63 8.83
N ASN A 82 -3.38 14.79 8.62
CA ASN A 82 -4.57 15.12 7.82
C ASN A 82 -5.83 15.35 8.68
N GLY A 83 -5.72 15.36 10.02
CA GLY A 83 -6.85 15.58 10.94
C GLY A 83 -7.88 14.45 10.92
N LEU A 84 -7.46 13.22 10.57
CA LEU A 84 -8.32 12.05 10.47
C LEU A 84 -8.32 11.29 11.81
N GLU A 85 -9.35 11.46 12.62
CA GLU A 85 -9.40 10.86 13.96
C GLU A 85 -9.71 9.38 13.94
N ARG A 86 -10.78 8.99 13.23
CA ARG A 86 -11.26 7.60 13.17
C ARG A 86 -11.81 7.28 11.79
N ILE A 87 -11.23 6.27 11.13
CA ILE A 87 -11.40 6.00 9.70
C ILE A 87 -11.85 4.57 9.42
N MET A 88 -12.40 4.36 8.23
CA MET A 88 -12.50 3.03 7.64
C MET A 88 -11.18 2.70 6.96
N LEU A 89 -10.68 1.48 7.13
CA LEU A 89 -9.38 1.07 6.64
C LEU A 89 -9.50 -0.17 5.76
N LEU A 90 -9.15 -0.04 4.48
CA LEU A 90 -9.07 -1.13 3.52
C LEU A 90 -7.61 -1.40 3.17
N GLY A 91 -7.19 -2.65 3.26
CA GLY A 91 -5.83 -3.04 2.87
C GLY A 91 -5.80 -4.31 2.02
N HIS A 92 -5.05 -4.26 0.93
CA HIS A 92 -4.83 -5.41 0.05
C HIS A 92 -3.43 -6.01 0.27
N SER A 93 -3.34 -7.31 0.44
CA SER A 93 -2.09 -8.06 0.56
C SER A 93 -1.13 -7.44 1.60
N MET A 94 0.01 -6.87 1.23
CA MET A 94 0.91 -6.11 2.11
C MET A 94 0.17 -5.00 2.87
N GLY A 95 -0.66 -4.21 2.17
CA GLY A 95 -1.50 -3.18 2.79
C GLY A 95 -2.52 -3.77 3.76
N GLY A 96 -2.99 -5.00 3.53
CA GLY A 96 -3.85 -5.74 4.46
C GLY A 96 -3.15 -6.09 5.77
N LYS A 97 -1.89 -6.53 5.70
CA LYS A 97 -1.06 -6.76 6.90
C LYS A 97 -0.78 -5.47 7.67
N THR A 98 -0.50 -4.39 6.94
CA THR A 98 -0.34 -3.05 7.54
C THR A 98 -1.64 -2.61 8.23
N ALA A 99 -2.78 -2.75 7.57
CA ALA A 99 -4.09 -2.41 8.12
C ALA A 99 -4.42 -3.20 9.40
N MET A 100 -4.11 -4.51 9.42
CA MET A 100 -4.22 -5.34 10.64
C MET A 100 -3.34 -4.79 11.77
N GLN A 101 -2.10 -4.37 11.49
CA GLN A 101 -1.20 -3.78 12.51
C GLN A 101 -1.74 -2.46 13.04
N VAL A 102 -2.31 -1.60 12.17
CA VAL A 102 -2.98 -0.37 12.60
C VAL A 102 -4.14 -0.70 13.53
N ALA A 103 -5.04 -1.60 13.12
CA ALA A 103 -6.22 -1.94 13.91
C ALA A 103 -5.89 -2.61 15.27
N LEU A 104 -4.81 -3.40 15.33
CA LEU A 104 -4.37 -4.04 16.58
C LEU A 104 -3.68 -3.07 17.54
N ARG A 105 -2.89 -2.13 17.02
CA ARG A 105 -2.07 -1.22 17.84
C ARG A 105 -2.77 0.10 18.17
N PHE A 106 -3.70 0.51 17.31
CA PHE A 106 -4.44 1.78 17.40
C PHE A 106 -5.93 1.54 17.12
N PRO A 107 -6.61 0.67 17.91
CA PRO A 107 -8.01 0.28 17.66
C PRO A 107 -8.98 1.47 17.70
N GLU A 108 -8.67 2.51 18.45
CA GLU A 108 -9.46 3.74 18.52
C GLU A 108 -9.50 4.51 17.20
N ARG A 109 -8.47 4.33 16.34
CA ARG A 109 -8.35 5.02 15.04
C ARG A 109 -9.12 4.33 13.93
N VAL A 110 -9.60 3.09 14.13
CA VAL A 110 -10.24 2.28 13.10
C VAL A 110 -11.70 2.04 13.44
N SER A 111 -12.62 2.49 12.59
CA SER A 111 -14.07 2.25 12.71
C SER A 111 -14.49 0.96 12.02
N CYS A 112 -13.82 0.62 10.90
CA CYS A 112 -14.08 -0.59 10.12
C CYS A 112 -12.77 -1.04 9.47
N LEU A 113 -12.47 -2.34 9.52
CA LEU A 113 -11.32 -2.95 8.85
C LEU A 113 -11.78 -3.87 7.73
N ILE A 114 -11.30 -3.61 6.51
CA ILE A 114 -11.53 -4.44 5.33
C ILE A 114 -10.19 -4.99 4.86
N VAL A 115 -10.05 -6.31 4.85
CA VAL A 115 -8.82 -7.00 4.43
C VAL A 115 -9.09 -7.79 3.16
N VAL A 116 -8.29 -7.53 2.12
CA VAL A 116 -8.44 -8.12 0.80
C VAL A 116 -7.21 -8.99 0.49
N ASP A 117 -7.47 -10.24 0.12
CA ASP A 117 -6.51 -11.21 -0.41
C ASP A 117 -5.29 -11.48 0.50
N ILE A 118 -5.48 -11.48 1.82
CA ILE A 118 -4.44 -11.85 2.80
C ILE A 118 -5.09 -12.29 4.12
N ALA A 119 -4.47 -13.21 4.84
CA ALA A 119 -4.90 -13.66 6.15
C ALA A 119 -3.90 -13.26 7.27
N PRO A 120 -4.32 -13.25 8.55
CA PRO A 120 -3.46 -12.92 9.70
C PRO A 120 -2.56 -14.10 10.10
N VAL A 121 -1.90 -14.72 9.11
CA VAL A 121 -0.97 -15.85 9.28
C VAL A 121 0.41 -15.51 8.75
N GLN A 122 1.43 -16.23 9.22
CA GLN A 122 2.75 -16.12 8.63
C GLN A 122 2.77 -16.82 7.26
N TYR A 123 3.26 -16.13 6.24
CA TYR A 123 3.41 -16.69 4.90
C TYR A 123 4.87 -17.01 4.62
N GLU A 124 5.16 -18.24 4.23
CA GLU A 124 6.52 -18.69 3.84
C GLU A 124 6.91 -18.24 2.41
N HIS A 125 6.17 -17.27 1.83
CA HIS A 125 6.36 -16.86 0.44
C HIS A 125 7.54 -15.91 0.20
N PHE A 126 8.35 -15.62 1.21
CA PHE A 126 9.53 -14.76 1.10
C PHE A 126 10.46 -15.21 -0.04
N GLN A 127 10.68 -16.52 -0.19
CA GLN A 127 11.51 -17.09 -1.27
C GLN A 127 10.94 -16.84 -2.68
N LYS A 128 9.61 -16.81 -2.85
CA LYS A 128 8.99 -16.50 -4.14
C LYS A 128 9.18 -15.04 -4.52
N ASN A 129 9.00 -14.14 -3.57
CA ASN A 129 9.20 -12.70 -3.78
C ASN A 129 10.68 -12.38 -4.07
N LEU A 130 11.63 -13.01 -3.37
CA LEU A 130 13.06 -12.87 -3.66
C LEU A 130 13.43 -13.34 -5.06
N LYS A 131 12.89 -14.47 -5.51
CA LYS A 131 13.11 -14.96 -6.88
C LYS A 131 12.59 -13.97 -7.91
N LEU A 132 11.41 -13.37 -7.66
CA LEU A 132 10.85 -12.37 -8.55
C LEU A 132 11.70 -11.09 -8.58
N ILE A 133 12.13 -10.59 -7.43
CA ILE A 133 13.00 -9.42 -7.33
C ILE A 133 14.31 -9.66 -8.08
N ARG A 134 14.95 -10.81 -7.88
CA ARG A 134 16.18 -11.18 -8.58
C ARG A 134 15.96 -11.23 -10.09
N ALA A 135 14.89 -11.88 -10.54
CA ALA A 135 14.54 -11.92 -11.95
C ALA A 135 14.31 -10.52 -12.55
N MET A 136 13.67 -9.62 -11.82
CA MET A 136 13.49 -8.22 -12.24
C MET A 136 14.82 -7.45 -12.31
N GLN A 137 15.74 -7.70 -11.36
CA GLN A 137 17.08 -7.10 -11.35
C GLN A 137 17.94 -7.63 -12.51
N GLU A 138 17.90 -8.93 -12.78
CA GLU A 138 18.63 -9.59 -13.87
C GLU A 138 18.20 -9.13 -15.26
N LEU A 139 16.94 -8.70 -15.40
CA LEU A 139 16.43 -8.15 -16.65
C LEU A 139 17.07 -6.83 -17.08
N GLY A 140 17.78 -6.14 -16.15
CA GLY A 140 18.48 -4.89 -16.45
C GLY A 140 17.62 -3.83 -17.12
N LEU A 141 16.31 -3.79 -16.82
CA LEU A 141 15.35 -2.94 -17.51
C LEU A 141 15.75 -1.47 -17.35
N PRO A 142 15.83 -0.69 -18.45
CA PRO A 142 16.05 0.75 -18.37
C PRO A 142 14.99 1.43 -17.51
N LYS A 143 15.38 2.43 -16.72
CA LYS A 143 14.48 3.20 -15.82
C LYS A 143 13.27 3.85 -16.53
N LYS A 144 13.23 3.86 -17.86
CA LYS A 144 12.19 4.52 -18.69
C LYS A 144 11.57 3.56 -19.70
N MET A 145 11.24 2.33 -19.33
CA MET A 145 10.45 1.46 -20.18
C MET A 145 8.95 1.64 -19.92
N THR A 146 8.17 1.66 -20.99
CA THR A 146 6.70 1.57 -20.88
C THR A 146 6.28 0.15 -20.51
N ARG A 147 5.08 0.00 -19.95
CA ARG A 147 4.52 -1.31 -19.61
C ARG A 147 4.51 -2.27 -20.82
N ALA A 148 4.15 -1.77 -22.00
CA ALA A 148 4.11 -2.57 -23.23
C ALA A 148 5.50 -3.07 -23.68
N GLU A 149 6.56 -2.27 -23.46
CA GLU A 149 7.94 -2.66 -23.75
C GLU A 149 8.44 -3.70 -22.75
N VAL A 150 8.10 -3.54 -21.47
CA VAL A 150 8.41 -4.53 -20.43
C VAL A 150 7.70 -5.86 -20.72
N GLU A 151 6.43 -5.83 -21.11
CA GLU A 151 5.65 -7.01 -21.49
C GLU A 151 6.27 -7.77 -22.66
N LYS A 152 6.87 -7.08 -23.62
CA LYS A 152 7.56 -7.71 -24.76
C LYS A 152 8.91 -8.32 -24.40
N SER A 153 9.60 -7.78 -23.40
CA SER A 153 10.94 -8.25 -22.97
C SER A 153 10.89 -9.38 -21.95
N LEU A 154 9.72 -9.58 -21.29
CA LEU A 154 9.56 -10.58 -20.25
C LEU A 154 9.23 -11.98 -20.79
N PRO A 155 9.88 -13.04 -20.28
CA PRO A 155 9.45 -14.41 -20.54
C PRO A 155 8.00 -14.63 -20.06
N ARG A 156 7.16 -15.30 -20.85
CA ARG A 156 5.73 -15.55 -20.53
C ARG A 156 5.48 -16.14 -19.12
N ARG A 157 6.43 -16.90 -18.55
CA ARG A 157 6.35 -17.45 -17.19
C ARG A 157 6.44 -16.37 -16.09
N LEU A 158 7.26 -15.35 -16.30
CA LEU A 158 7.43 -14.22 -15.37
C LEU A 158 6.25 -13.25 -15.47
N MET A 159 5.68 -13.07 -16.65
CA MET A 159 4.50 -12.22 -16.84
C MET A 159 3.35 -12.62 -15.91
N LYS A 160 2.99 -13.91 -15.84
CA LYS A 160 1.88 -14.38 -14.97
C LYS A 160 2.11 -14.06 -13.48
N SER A 161 3.36 -14.12 -13.02
CA SER A 161 3.69 -13.85 -11.61
C SER A 161 3.72 -12.35 -11.28
N ILE A 162 4.16 -11.50 -12.22
CA ILE A 162 4.20 -10.04 -12.07
C ILE A 162 2.79 -9.44 -12.17
N PHE A 163 1.98 -9.91 -13.13
CA PHE A 163 0.61 -9.41 -13.31
C PHE A 163 -0.36 -9.79 -12.20
N PHE A 164 -0.06 -10.83 -11.45
CA PHE A 164 -0.85 -11.19 -10.26
C PHE A 164 -0.53 -10.30 -9.05
N LEU A 165 0.57 -9.54 -9.10
CA LEU A 165 1.04 -8.65 -8.03
C LEU A 165 0.78 -7.15 -8.31
N LEU A 166 0.44 -6.80 -9.55
CA LEU A 166 0.12 -5.44 -10.03
C LEU A 166 -1.38 -5.25 -10.28
#